data_2af79b506617b2b1138d559c26b0a8dd
#
_entry.id   2af79b506617b2b1138d559c26b0a8dd
#
_cell.length_a   1.000
_cell.length_b   1.000
_cell.length_c   1.000
_cell.angle_alpha   90.00
_cell.angle_beta   90.00
_cell.angle_gamma   90.00
#
_symmetry.space_group_name_H-M   'P 1'
#
loop_
_entity.id
_entity.type
_entity.pdbx_description
1 polymer ?
#
loop_
_entity_poly.entity_id
_entity_poly.type
_entity_poly.pdbx_seq_one_letter_code
_entity_poly.pdbx_strand_id
1 'polypeptide(L)'
;TQINATQTILANTQKEGANIDDVNSALDELNKYADLTIYNFTEMTRNIGTFTAAGVDLNTSVNAIKGIANLAAISGSTSQQASTAMYQLSQALASGTVKLMDWNSVVNAGMGGQVFQDALKMTARIHGIAIDEMIADEGSFRETLSKGWLTSDILTETLQHFTEFTDTYNEESLKRQGYTEKEIAEIKQMGITATDAATKVKT
;
A
#
# COMPACT_ATOMS: atom_id res chain seq x y z
N THR A 1 -12.18 11.92 15.93
CA THR A 1 -13.48 11.57 15.39
C THR A 1 -13.48 11.55 13.86
N GLN A 2 -14.50 10.96 13.28
CA GLN A 2 -14.64 10.84 11.83
C GLN A 2 -14.74 12.20 11.14
N ILE A 3 -15.41 13.16 11.75
CA ILE A 3 -15.55 14.51 11.19
C ILE A 3 -14.19 15.17 11.06
N ASN A 4 -13.36 15.06 12.09
CA ASN A 4 -12.00 15.62 12.06
C ASN A 4 -11.13 14.95 11.01
N ALA A 5 -11.24 13.63 10.86
CA ALA A 5 -10.51 12.88 9.84
C ALA A 5 -10.92 13.32 8.43
N THR A 6 -12.22 13.49 8.17
CA THR A 6 -12.73 13.96 6.89
C THR A 6 -12.18 15.34 6.55
N GLN A 7 -12.19 16.26 7.51
CA GLN A 7 -11.68 17.63 7.33
C GLN A 7 -10.16 17.62 7.04
N THR A 8 -9.42 16.80 7.77
CA THR A 8 -7.97 16.67 7.58
C THR A 8 -7.64 16.12 6.17
N ILE A 9 -8.31 15.08 5.75
CA ILE A 9 -8.11 14.48 4.43
C ILE A 9 -8.48 15.48 3.33
N LEU A 10 -9.59 16.20 3.49
CA LEU A 10 -9.99 17.22 2.53
C LEU A 10 -8.93 18.31 2.42
N ALA A 11 -8.44 18.83 3.54
CA ALA A 11 -7.40 19.87 3.54
C ALA A 11 -6.13 19.38 2.84
N ASN A 12 -5.75 18.12 3.02
CA ASN A 12 -4.56 17.55 2.41
C ASN A 12 -4.69 17.32 0.90
N THR A 13 -5.90 17.07 0.40
CA THR A 13 -6.14 16.67 -1.00
C THR A 13 -6.78 17.76 -1.86
N GLN A 14 -7.20 18.87 -1.27
CA GLN A 14 -7.85 19.98 -1.96
C GLN A 14 -7.03 20.56 -3.12
N LYS A 15 -5.72 20.65 -2.92
CA LYS A 15 -4.78 21.19 -3.93
C LYS A 15 -4.74 20.33 -5.20
N GLU A 16 -5.07 19.05 -5.09
CA GLU A 16 -5.09 18.11 -6.20
C GLU A 16 -6.48 17.99 -6.83
N GLY A 17 -7.43 18.83 -6.39
CA GLY A 17 -8.76 18.91 -6.94
C GLY A 17 -9.82 18.08 -6.23
N ALA A 18 -9.49 17.42 -5.12
CA ALA A 18 -10.49 16.68 -4.35
C ALA A 18 -11.44 17.63 -3.64
N ASN A 19 -12.72 17.28 -3.61
CA ASN A 19 -13.75 18.00 -2.88
C ASN A 19 -14.33 17.11 -1.79
N ILE A 20 -15.28 17.66 -1.00
CA ILE A 20 -15.86 16.93 0.12
C ILE A 20 -16.60 15.65 -0.35
N ASP A 21 -17.22 15.68 -1.51
CA ASP A 21 -17.91 14.51 -2.05
C ASP A 21 -16.94 13.40 -2.40
N ASP A 22 -15.77 13.75 -2.94
CA ASP A 22 -14.71 12.76 -3.23
C ASP A 22 -14.21 12.10 -1.94
N VAL A 23 -13.99 12.89 -0.90
CA VAL A 23 -13.55 12.37 0.40
C VAL A 23 -14.61 11.47 1.02
N ASN A 24 -15.88 11.89 0.98
CA ASN A 24 -16.98 11.08 1.50
C ASN A 24 -17.12 9.76 0.75
N SER A 25 -16.99 9.78 -0.58
CA SER A 25 -17.04 8.56 -1.40
C SER A 25 -15.90 7.61 -1.06
N ALA A 26 -14.69 8.14 -0.88
CA ALA A 26 -13.52 7.34 -0.51
C ALA A 26 -13.71 6.70 0.87
N LEU A 27 -14.23 7.45 1.85
CA LEU A 27 -14.47 6.93 3.19
C LEU A 27 -15.63 5.92 3.22
N ASP A 28 -16.66 6.11 2.39
CA ASP A 28 -17.74 5.12 2.24
C ASP A 28 -17.21 3.81 1.68
N GLU A 29 -16.35 3.87 0.67
CA GLU A 29 -15.71 2.69 0.11
C GLU A 29 -14.87 1.97 1.17
N LEU A 30 -14.10 2.72 1.93
CA LEU A 30 -13.27 2.17 3.00
C LEU A 30 -14.11 1.54 4.11
N ASN A 31 -15.24 2.17 4.44
CA ASN A 31 -16.16 1.64 5.44
C ASN A 31 -16.77 0.30 5.00
N LYS A 32 -17.15 0.18 3.74
CA LYS A 32 -17.62 -1.09 3.17
C LYS A 32 -16.55 -2.17 3.26
N TYR A 33 -15.30 -1.81 2.93
CA TYR A 33 -14.18 -2.71 3.05
C TYR A 33 -13.96 -3.15 4.51
N ALA A 34 -14.05 -2.21 5.46
CA ALA A 34 -13.93 -2.53 6.89
C ALA A 34 -15.03 -3.49 7.34
N ASP A 35 -16.25 -3.31 6.86
CA ASP A 35 -17.37 -4.21 7.19
C ASP A 35 -17.16 -5.64 6.66
N LEU A 36 -16.44 -5.78 5.56
CA LEU A 36 -16.17 -7.09 4.93
C LEU A 36 -14.92 -7.77 5.48
N THR A 37 -14.17 -7.10 6.33
CA THR A 37 -12.88 -7.58 6.84
C THR A 37 -12.81 -7.43 8.36
N ILE A 38 -11.68 -7.81 8.94
CA ILE A 38 -11.44 -7.64 10.39
C ILE A 38 -10.73 -6.32 10.71
N TYR A 39 -10.44 -5.49 9.71
CA TYR A 39 -9.63 -4.29 9.91
C TYR A 39 -10.47 -3.10 10.34
N ASN A 40 -9.87 -2.24 11.15
CA ASN A 40 -10.58 -1.15 11.82
C ASN A 40 -10.67 0.09 10.93
N PHE A 41 -11.90 0.56 10.67
CA PHE A 41 -12.16 1.73 9.84
C PHE A 41 -11.46 2.99 10.37
N THR A 42 -11.53 3.23 11.68
CA THR A 42 -10.96 4.43 12.29
C THR A 42 -9.43 4.47 12.13
N GLU A 43 -8.77 3.34 12.33
CA GLU A 43 -7.31 3.23 12.14
C GLU A 43 -6.93 3.44 10.68
N MET A 44 -7.65 2.81 9.76
CA MET A 44 -7.41 2.98 8.32
C MET A 44 -7.58 4.44 7.90
N THR A 45 -8.64 5.09 8.35
CA THR A 45 -8.91 6.49 8.04
C THR A 45 -7.82 7.41 8.57
N ARG A 46 -7.32 7.15 9.77
CA ARG A 46 -6.20 7.90 10.35
C ARG A 46 -4.96 7.80 9.48
N ASN A 47 -4.66 6.60 8.99
CA ASN A 47 -3.49 6.38 8.14
C ASN A 47 -3.66 7.01 6.76
N ILE A 48 -4.87 7.10 6.23
CA ILE A 48 -5.14 7.88 5.01
C ILE A 48 -4.79 9.36 5.25
N GLY A 49 -5.10 9.89 6.43
CA GLY A 49 -4.69 11.24 6.80
C GLY A 49 -3.17 11.43 6.72
N THR A 50 -2.41 10.46 7.22
CA THR A 50 -0.94 10.48 7.16
C THR A 50 -0.43 10.37 5.72
N PHE A 51 -1.01 9.48 4.91
CA PHE A 51 -0.64 9.32 3.50
C PHE A 51 -0.88 10.59 2.70
N THR A 52 -2.07 11.17 2.85
CA THR A 52 -2.44 12.38 2.11
C THR A 52 -1.64 13.61 2.59
N ALA A 53 -1.29 13.67 3.87
CA ALA A 53 -0.39 14.71 4.39
C ALA A 53 1.01 14.61 3.78
N ALA A 54 1.45 13.40 3.42
CA ALA A 54 2.73 13.17 2.74
C ALA A 54 2.66 13.44 1.22
N GLY A 55 1.50 13.87 0.71
CA GLY A 55 1.32 14.21 -0.71
C GLY A 55 0.78 13.08 -1.59
N VAL A 56 0.38 11.96 -1.01
CA VAL A 56 -0.24 10.87 -1.76
C VAL A 56 -1.70 11.25 -2.06
N ASP A 57 -2.13 11.08 -3.32
CA ASP A 57 -3.51 11.41 -3.67
C ASP A 57 -4.52 10.49 -2.98
N LEU A 58 -5.77 10.92 -2.95
CA LEU A 58 -6.83 10.25 -2.19
C LEU A 58 -7.05 8.79 -2.65
N ASN A 59 -7.18 8.56 -3.95
CA ASN A 59 -7.44 7.22 -4.48
C ASN A 59 -6.28 6.28 -4.22
N THR A 60 -5.06 6.73 -4.44
CA THR A 60 -3.85 5.95 -4.16
C THR A 60 -3.75 5.63 -2.68
N SER A 61 -4.07 6.58 -1.80
CA SER A 61 -4.06 6.38 -0.36
C SER A 61 -5.03 5.30 0.08
N VAL A 62 -6.26 5.33 -0.42
CA VAL A 62 -7.28 4.30 -0.12
C VAL A 62 -6.82 2.94 -0.59
N ASN A 63 -6.34 2.84 -1.84
CA ASN A 63 -5.84 1.58 -2.39
C ASN A 63 -4.64 1.06 -1.63
N ALA A 64 -3.69 1.92 -1.28
CA ALA A 64 -2.49 1.50 -0.54
C ALA A 64 -2.84 0.99 0.86
N ILE A 65 -3.77 1.63 1.54
CA ILE A 65 -4.24 1.18 2.86
C ILE A 65 -4.92 -0.19 2.77
N LYS A 66 -5.81 -0.37 1.80
CA LYS A 66 -6.41 -1.69 1.54
C LYS A 66 -5.33 -2.71 1.19
N GLY A 67 -4.35 -2.31 0.41
CA GLY A 67 -3.23 -3.16 0.00
C GLY A 67 -2.43 -3.68 1.18
N ILE A 68 -2.17 -2.84 2.19
CA ILE A 68 -1.49 -3.28 3.41
C ILE A 68 -2.33 -4.33 4.15
N ALA A 69 -3.62 -4.08 4.30
CA ALA A 69 -4.52 -5.01 4.97
C ALA A 69 -4.63 -6.34 4.22
N ASN A 70 -4.75 -6.29 2.90
CA ASN A 70 -4.79 -7.48 2.05
C ASN A 70 -3.49 -8.28 2.10
N LEU A 71 -2.34 -7.58 2.08
CA LEU A 71 -1.03 -8.22 2.24
C LEU A 71 -0.92 -8.91 3.60
N ALA A 72 -1.40 -8.26 4.66
CA ALA A 72 -1.44 -8.86 5.99
C ALA A 72 -2.27 -10.15 5.99
N ALA A 73 -3.41 -10.15 5.30
CA ALA A 73 -4.29 -11.31 5.23
C ALA A 73 -3.61 -12.50 4.54
N ILE A 74 -2.97 -12.30 3.38
CA ILE A 74 -2.26 -13.38 2.70
C ILE A 74 -0.99 -13.82 3.41
N SER A 75 -0.46 -12.97 4.29
CA SER A 75 0.72 -13.28 5.09
C SER A 75 0.38 -14.02 6.39
N GLY A 76 -0.90 -14.18 6.69
CA GLY A 76 -1.36 -14.81 7.93
C GLY A 76 -1.17 -13.93 9.16
N SER A 77 -1.01 -12.63 8.99
CA SER A 77 -0.81 -11.69 10.09
C SER A 77 -2.12 -11.45 10.85
N THR A 78 -2.00 -11.21 12.15
CA THR A 78 -3.15 -10.83 12.98
C THR A 78 -3.60 -9.41 12.64
N SER A 79 -4.82 -9.03 13.05
CA SER A 79 -5.29 -7.65 12.88
C SER A 79 -4.40 -6.65 13.60
N GLN A 80 -3.86 -7.03 14.77
CA GLN A 80 -2.91 -6.19 15.51
C GLN A 80 -1.62 -5.98 14.75
N GLN A 81 -1.08 -7.04 14.15
CA GLN A 81 0.12 -6.95 13.31
C GLN A 81 -0.14 -6.08 12.09
N ALA A 82 -1.29 -6.23 11.45
CA ALA A 82 -1.68 -5.40 10.31
C ALA A 82 -1.75 -3.91 10.68
N SER A 83 -2.36 -3.60 11.84
CA SER A 83 -2.42 -2.22 12.35
C SER A 83 -1.04 -1.63 12.57
N THR A 84 -0.14 -2.41 13.17
CA THR A 84 1.23 -1.98 13.44
C THR A 84 1.98 -1.69 12.13
N ALA A 85 1.90 -2.60 11.16
CA ALA A 85 2.54 -2.42 9.86
C ALA A 85 1.98 -1.20 9.12
N MET A 86 0.66 -1.03 9.15
CA MET A 86 -0.02 0.11 8.53
C MET A 86 0.48 1.43 9.10
N TYR A 87 0.59 1.52 10.42
CA TYR A 87 1.11 2.71 11.09
C TYR A 87 2.58 2.97 10.70
N GLN A 88 3.42 1.95 10.76
CA GLN A 88 4.85 2.09 10.46
C GLN A 88 5.11 2.46 9.00
N LEU A 89 4.38 1.86 8.07
CA LEU A 89 4.50 2.21 6.65
C LEU A 89 4.00 3.63 6.37
N SER A 90 2.96 4.06 7.09
CA SER A 90 2.49 5.45 6.99
C SER A 90 3.55 6.44 7.46
N GLN A 91 4.28 6.12 8.54
CA GLN A 91 5.38 6.93 9.03
C GLN A 91 6.56 6.94 8.04
N ALA A 92 6.86 5.81 7.43
CA ALA A 92 7.89 5.71 6.40
C ALA A 92 7.56 6.60 5.20
N LEU A 93 6.29 6.66 4.79
CA LEU A 93 5.84 7.56 3.73
C LEU A 93 6.10 9.01 4.08
N ALA A 94 5.79 9.41 5.31
CA ALA A 94 6.03 10.78 5.77
C ALA A 94 7.52 11.14 5.74
N SER A 95 8.40 10.17 5.96
CA SER A 95 9.86 10.39 5.92
C SER A 95 10.45 10.34 4.51
N GLY A 96 9.70 9.84 3.53
CA GLY A 96 10.10 9.79 2.12
C GLY A 96 10.69 8.47 1.63
N THR A 97 11.22 7.65 2.51
CA THR A 97 11.78 6.32 2.18
C THR A 97 11.51 5.32 3.28
N VAL A 98 11.41 4.05 2.90
CA VAL A 98 11.36 2.93 3.85
C VAL A 98 12.79 2.62 4.28
N LYS A 99 13.06 2.79 5.56
CA LYS A 99 14.36 2.52 6.14
C LYS A 99 14.38 1.11 6.75
N LEU A 100 15.56 0.67 7.13
CA LEU A 100 15.76 -0.65 7.73
C LEU A 100 14.88 -0.85 8.96
N MET A 101 14.72 0.19 9.78
CA MET A 101 13.87 0.15 10.98
C MET A 101 12.40 -0.10 10.61
N ASP A 102 11.92 0.57 9.57
CA ASP A 102 10.56 0.39 9.08
C ASP A 102 10.35 -1.02 8.54
N TRP A 103 11.34 -1.53 7.81
CA TRP A 103 11.31 -2.89 7.27
C TRP A 103 11.30 -3.93 8.37
N ASN A 104 12.05 -3.74 9.44
CA ASN A 104 12.02 -4.63 10.59
C ASN A 104 10.60 -4.74 11.18
N SER A 105 9.87 -3.64 11.22
CA SER A 105 8.46 -3.64 11.67
C SER A 105 7.57 -4.47 10.75
N VAL A 106 7.79 -4.38 9.43
CA VAL A 106 7.07 -5.18 8.44
C VAL A 106 7.36 -6.67 8.63
N VAL A 107 8.63 -7.01 8.82
CA VAL A 107 9.07 -8.40 9.07
C VAL A 107 8.44 -8.93 10.37
N ASN A 108 8.48 -8.13 11.44
CA ASN A 108 7.89 -8.53 12.72
C ASN A 108 6.38 -8.69 12.65
N ALA A 109 5.73 -7.99 11.73
CA ALA A 109 4.31 -8.17 11.45
C ALA A 109 4.00 -9.39 10.55
N GLY A 110 5.03 -10.14 10.16
CA GLY A 110 4.86 -11.31 9.29
C GLY A 110 4.68 -10.99 7.82
N MET A 111 4.90 -9.76 7.41
CA MET A 111 4.61 -9.29 6.05
C MET A 111 5.85 -9.13 5.17
N GLY A 112 7.03 -9.36 5.70
CA GLY A 112 8.30 -9.18 4.98
C GLY A 112 8.74 -10.37 4.13
N GLY A 113 7.82 -11.27 3.78
CA GLY A 113 8.11 -12.47 3.02
C GLY A 113 8.30 -12.24 1.53
N GLN A 114 8.46 -13.36 0.80
CA GLN A 114 8.81 -13.34 -0.62
C GLN A 114 7.75 -12.64 -1.47
N VAL A 115 6.47 -12.78 -1.13
CA VAL A 115 5.38 -12.16 -1.88
C VAL A 115 5.54 -10.65 -1.93
N PHE A 116 5.78 -10.02 -0.79
CA PHE A 116 5.98 -8.56 -0.74
C PHE A 116 7.30 -8.14 -1.39
N GLN A 117 8.37 -8.89 -1.12
CA GLN A 117 9.68 -8.60 -1.72
C GLN A 117 9.63 -8.69 -3.24
N ASP A 118 8.98 -9.71 -3.81
CA ASP A 118 8.86 -9.85 -5.27
C ASP A 118 8.04 -8.73 -5.88
N ALA A 119 6.96 -8.30 -5.22
CA ALA A 119 6.16 -7.17 -5.68
C ALA A 119 6.97 -5.87 -5.66
N LEU A 120 7.74 -5.64 -4.60
CA LEU A 120 8.64 -4.48 -4.49
C LEU A 120 9.72 -4.49 -5.57
N LYS A 121 10.29 -5.65 -5.87
CA LYS A 121 11.30 -5.79 -6.95
C LYS A 121 10.69 -5.47 -8.32
N MET A 122 9.48 -5.91 -8.57
CA MET A 122 8.78 -5.63 -9.82
C MET A 122 8.61 -4.13 -10.01
N THR A 123 8.15 -3.43 -8.99
CA THR A 123 7.98 -1.98 -9.01
C THR A 123 9.32 -1.26 -9.14
N ALA A 124 10.34 -1.72 -8.42
CA ALA A 124 11.71 -1.16 -8.51
C ALA A 124 12.21 -1.18 -9.94
N ARG A 125 12.01 -2.29 -10.65
CA ARG A 125 12.44 -2.43 -12.04
C ARG A 125 11.72 -1.42 -12.94
N ILE A 126 10.42 -1.20 -12.73
CA ILE A 126 9.65 -0.21 -13.50
C ILE A 126 10.22 1.21 -13.30
N HIS A 127 10.74 1.49 -12.10
CA HIS A 127 11.37 2.77 -11.78
C HIS A 127 12.86 2.83 -12.15
N GLY A 128 13.36 1.86 -12.90
CA GLY A 128 14.74 1.86 -13.41
C GLY A 128 15.78 1.47 -12.37
N ILE A 129 15.39 0.82 -11.29
CA ILE A 129 16.31 0.39 -10.24
C ILE A 129 16.79 -1.03 -10.54
N ALA A 130 18.11 -1.22 -10.62
CA ALA A 130 18.74 -2.51 -10.86
C ALA A 130 18.76 -3.32 -9.56
N ILE A 131 17.60 -3.74 -9.11
CA ILE A 131 17.44 -4.31 -7.76
C ILE A 131 18.18 -5.64 -7.57
N ASP A 132 18.21 -6.50 -8.57
CA ASP A 132 18.90 -7.80 -8.46
C ASP A 132 20.42 -7.62 -8.32
N GLU A 133 20.99 -6.67 -9.06
CA GLU A 133 22.40 -6.31 -8.92
C GLU A 133 22.69 -5.73 -7.54
N MET A 134 21.79 -4.87 -7.05
CA MET A 134 21.92 -4.26 -5.73
C MET A 134 21.88 -5.32 -4.63
N ILE A 135 20.98 -6.31 -4.74
CA ILE A 135 20.91 -7.42 -3.79
C ILE A 135 22.20 -8.23 -3.81
N ALA A 136 22.74 -8.52 -5.00
CA ALA A 136 23.99 -9.24 -5.14
C ALA A 136 25.16 -8.49 -4.48
N ASP A 137 25.21 -7.17 -4.68
CA ASP A 137 26.27 -6.32 -4.13
C ASP A 137 26.17 -6.17 -2.61
N GLU A 138 24.96 -5.99 -2.08
CA GLU A 138 24.73 -5.74 -0.66
C GLU A 138 24.57 -7.01 0.17
N GLY A 139 24.29 -8.14 -0.47
CA GLY A 139 24.18 -9.44 0.18
C GLY A 139 22.75 -9.91 0.47
N SER A 140 21.78 -9.02 0.56
CA SER A 140 20.37 -9.38 0.76
C SER A 140 19.45 -8.23 0.38
N PHE A 141 18.16 -8.54 0.21
CA PHE A 141 17.14 -7.51 -0.01
C PHE A 141 17.15 -6.47 1.12
N ARG A 142 17.16 -6.94 2.36
CA ARG A 142 17.14 -6.09 3.55
C ARG A 142 18.26 -5.04 3.52
N GLU A 143 19.48 -5.47 3.18
CA GLU A 143 20.65 -4.58 3.16
C GLU A 143 20.57 -3.51 2.07
N THR A 144 19.81 -3.76 0.98
CA THR A 144 19.65 -2.76 -0.09
C THR A 144 18.91 -1.51 0.38
N LEU A 145 18.14 -1.61 1.45
CA LEU A 145 17.31 -0.48 1.93
C LEU A 145 18.17 0.70 2.40
N SER A 146 19.42 0.45 2.79
CA SER A 146 20.37 1.50 3.14
C SER A 146 20.70 2.42 1.96
N LYS A 147 20.42 1.99 0.73
CA LYS A 147 20.65 2.78 -0.48
C LYS A 147 19.53 3.79 -0.75
N GLY A 148 18.45 3.77 0.03
CA GLY A 148 17.35 4.73 -0.09
C GLY A 148 16.49 4.55 -1.34
N TRP A 149 16.51 3.39 -1.97
CA TRP A 149 15.76 3.18 -3.21
C TRP A 149 14.25 3.00 -3.01
N LEU A 150 13.85 2.48 -1.85
CA LEU A 150 12.43 2.22 -1.56
C LEU A 150 11.76 3.52 -1.12
N THR A 151 11.40 4.31 -2.11
CA THR A 151 10.74 5.61 -1.92
C THR A 151 9.24 5.45 -1.66
N SER A 152 8.61 6.54 -1.24
CA SER A 152 7.16 6.60 -1.06
C SER A 152 6.40 6.18 -2.31
N ASP A 153 6.85 6.63 -3.49
CA ASP A 153 6.20 6.30 -4.76
C ASP A 153 6.27 4.81 -5.06
N ILE A 154 7.42 4.20 -4.87
CA ILE A 154 7.59 2.75 -5.09
C ILE A 154 6.75 1.97 -4.10
N LEU A 155 6.72 2.39 -2.84
CA LEU A 155 5.93 1.71 -1.82
C LEU A 155 4.44 1.76 -2.12
N THR A 156 3.89 2.95 -2.39
CA THR A 156 2.45 3.10 -2.65
C THR A 156 2.02 2.38 -3.93
N GLU A 157 2.82 2.43 -4.97
CA GLU A 157 2.56 1.69 -6.19
C GLU A 157 2.53 0.18 -5.93
N THR A 158 3.51 -0.33 -5.18
CA THR A 158 3.58 -1.76 -4.85
C THR A 158 2.38 -2.20 -3.99
N LEU A 159 1.99 -1.41 -3.00
CA LEU A 159 0.86 -1.75 -2.13
C LEU A 159 -0.45 -1.86 -2.90
N GLN A 160 -0.64 -1.06 -3.95
CA GLN A 160 -1.82 -1.16 -4.81
C GLN A 160 -1.90 -2.50 -5.56
N HIS A 161 -0.78 -3.18 -5.77
CA HIS A 161 -0.76 -4.50 -6.42
C HIS A 161 -1.53 -5.56 -5.62
N PHE A 162 -1.79 -5.31 -4.35
CA PHE A 162 -2.56 -6.21 -3.50
C PHE A 162 -4.05 -5.86 -3.43
N THR A 163 -4.52 -5.00 -4.33
CA THR A 163 -5.94 -4.62 -4.43
C THR A 163 -6.50 -5.02 -5.78
N GLU A 164 -7.82 -5.18 -5.85
CA GLU A 164 -8.51 -5.41 -7.11
C GLU A 164 -8.43 -4.17 -7.99
N PHE A 165 -8.52 -4.37 -9.30
CA PHE A 165 -8.52 -3.27 -10.26
C PHE A 165 -9.72 -2.35 -10.05
N THR A 166 -9.50 -1.07 -10.31
CA THR A 166 -10.49 0.00 -10.21
C THR A 166 -10.49 0.79 -11.53
N ASP A 167 -11.28 1.85 -11.60
CA ASP A 167 -11.32 2.72 -12.77
C ASP A 167 -9.99 3.43 -13.03
N THR A 168 -9.22 3.69 -11.97
CA THR A 168 -7.95 4.42 -12.09
C THR A 168 -6.71 3.53 -11.98
N TYR A 169 -6.84 2.35 -11.39
CA TYR A 169 -5.76 1.37 -11.24
C TYR A 169 -6.19 0.08 -11.95
N ASN A 170 -5.73 -0.12 -13.16
CA ASN A 170 -6.21 -1.19 -14.04
C ASN A 170 -5.15 -1.58 -15.08
N GLU A 171 -5.52 -2.47 -16.01
CA GLU A 171 -4.60 -2.94 -17.06
C GLU A 171 -3.97 -1.80 -17.84
N GLU A 172 -4.78 -0.81 -18.24
CA GLU A 172 -4.29 0.32 -19.05
C GLU A 172 -3.31 1.19 -18.27
N SER A 173 -3.63 1.49 -17.00
CA SER A 173 -2.74 2.31 -16.16
C SER A 173 -1.40 1.63 -15.93
N LEU A 174 -1.40 0.32 -15.70
CA LEU A 174 -0.17 -0.45 -15.52
C LEU A 174 0.63 -0.55 -16.81
N LYS A 175 -0.05 -0.71 -17.94
CA LYS A 175 0.60 -0.74 -19.24
C LYS A 175 1.30 0.60 -19.54
N ARG A 176 0.65 1.71 -19.24
CA ARG A 176 1.25 3.05 -19.38
C ARG A 176 2.48 3.25 -18.50
N GLN A 177 2.52 2.60 -17.33
CA GLN A 177 3.66 2.67 -16.43
C GLN A 177 4.85 1.82 -16.89
N GLY A 178 4.63 0.88 -17.82
CA GLY A 178 5.69 0.06 -18.36
C GLY A 178 5.68 -1.41 -17.95
N TYR A 179 4.64 -1.86 -17.25
CA TYR A 179 4.50 -3.28 -16.92
C TYR A 179 4.20 -4.10 -18.18
N THR A 180 4.76 -5.31 -18.24
CA THR A 180 4.49 -6.25 -19.34
C THR A 180 3.11 -6.89 -19.15
N GLU A 181 2.57 -7.47 -20.24
CA GLU A 181 1.27 -8.16 -20.16
C GLU A 181 1.29 -9.30 -19.14
N LYS A 182 2.40 -10.02 -19.06
CA LYS A 182 2.58 -11.09 -18.07
C LYS A 182 2.53 -10.52 -16.64
N GLU A 183 3.24 -9.43 -16.39
CA GLU A 183 3.25 -8.77 -15.09
C GLU A 183 1.88 -8.24 -14.71
N ILE A 184 1.15 -7.65 -15.65
CA ILE A 184 -0.21 -7.14 -15.43
C ILE A 184 -1.14 -8.29 -15.04
N ALA A 185 -1.04 -9.44 -15.70
CA ALA A 185 -1.84 -10.62 -15.36
C ALA A 185 -1.51 -11.12 -13.94
N GLU A 186 -0.23 -11.15 -13.57
CA GLU A 186 0.21 -11.53 -12.24
C GLU A 186 -0.30 -10.56 -11.17
N ILE A 187 -0.23 -9.25 -11.43
CA ILE A 187 -0.73 -8.20 -10.52
C ILE A 187 -2.24 -8.34 -10.34
N LYS A 188 -2.97 -8.51 -11.43
CA LYS A 188 -4.43 -8.69 -11.39
C LYS A 188 -4.81 -9.87 -10.49
N GLN A 189 -4.15 -11.01 -10.68
CA GLN A 189 -4.42 -12.21 -9.90
C GLN A 189 -4.02 -12.03 -8.43
N MET A 190 -2.91 -11.38 -8.15
CA MET A 190 -2.45 -11.10 -6.80
C MET A 190 -3.45 -10.24 -6.05
N GLY A 191 -3.98 -9.20 -6.69
CA GLY A 191 -5.01 -8.34 -6.10
C GLY A 191 -6.28 -9.09 -5.76
N ILE A 192 -6.73 -9.97 -6.64
CA ILE A 192 -7.92 -10.81 -6.40
C ILE A 192 -7.67 -11.75 -5.23
N THR A 193 -6.54 -12.46 -5.24
CA THR A 193 -6.19 -13.42 -4.19
C THR A 193 -6.07 -12.76 -2.83
N ALA A 194 -5.41 -11.59 -2.77
CA ALA A 194 -5.22 -10.86 -1.53
C ALA A 194 -6.52 -10.30 -0.97
N THR A 195 -7.38 -9.77 -1.84
CA THR A 195 -8.71 -9.28 -1.45
C THR A 195 -9.59 -10.40 -0.92
N ASP A 196 -9.58 -11.56 -1.59
CA ASP A 196 -10.31 -12.74 -1.14
C ASP A 196 -9.82 -13.20 0.25
N ALA A 197 -8.52 -13.21 0.46
CA ALA A 197 -7.95 -13.58 1.76
C ALA A 197 -8.45 -12.63 2.86
N ALA A 198 -8.44 -11.33 2.60
CA ALA A 198 -8.87 -10.33 3.58
C ALA A 198 -10.36 -10.47 3.93
N THR A 199 -11.21 -10.79 2.96
CA THR A 199 -12.65 -11.00 3.21
C THR A 199 -12.93 -12.32 3.90
N LYS A 200 -12.16 -13.37 3.64
CA LYS A 200 -12.32 -14.68 4.25
C LYS A 200 -11.96 -14.71 5.74
N VAL A 201 -11.01 -13.89 6.20
CA VAL A 201 -10.61 -13.90 7.61
C VAL A 201 -11.74 -13.45 8.54
N LYS A 202 -12.75 -12.76 8.03
CA LYS A 202 -13.92 -12.38 8.83
C LYS A 202 -14.91 -13.53 8.99
N THR A 203 -15.01 -14.38 8.00
CA THR A 203 -15.94 -15.50 8.01
C THR A 203 -15.33 -16.74 8.65
#